data_c6907dbf2332c37d9a01385741c79e34
#
_entry.id   c6907dbf2332c37d9a01385741c79e34
#
_cell.length_a   1.000
_cell.length_b   1.000
_cell.length_c   1.000
_cell.angle_alpha   90.00
_cell.angle_beta   90.00
_cell.angle_gamma   90.00
#
_symmetry.space_group_name_H-M   'P 1'
#
loop_
_entity.id
_entity.type
_entity.pdbx_description
1 polymer ?
#
loop_
_entity_poly.entity_id
_entity_poly.type
_entity_poly.pdbx_seq_one_letter_code
_entity_poly.pdbx_strand_id
1 'polypeptide(L)'
;RYAMAQREIALAIGEPPATKGYPPSVFAKLPALVERAGNGISGGGSITAFYTVLTEGDDQQDPIADAARAILDGHIVLSRTLADAGHYPAIDIEQSASRVMHNVVSREHFELARRFRAVYSRYQKGRDLVQVGAYVPGSDPQLDEAIALQPAMTGFLQQSMFESSSMEQSLTGMAQAMQRG
;
A
#
# COMPACT_ATOMS: atom_id res chain seq x y z
N ARG A 1 10.09 -14.64 -7.13
CA ARG A 1 10.55 -15.86 -7.84
C ARG A 1 11.35 -15.52 -9.11
N TYR A 2 10.90 -14.54 -9.90
CA TYR A 2 11.66 -14.07 -11.06
C TYR A 2 13.06 -13.57 -10.66
N ALA A 3 13.17 -12.72 -9.65
CA ALA A 3 14.44 -12.23 -9.15
C ALA A 3 15.34 -13.36 -8.64
N MET A 4 14.78 -14.34 -7.93
CA MET A 4 15.52 -15.52 -7.47
C MET A 4 16.06 -16.36 -8.64
N ALA A 5 15.24 -16.62 -9.65
CA ALA A 5 15.68 -17.35 -10.84
C ALA A 5 16.81 -16.60 -11.60
N GLN A 6 16.69 -15.28 -11.74
CA GLN A 6 17.75 -14.47 -12.35
C GLN A 6 19.03 -14.44 -11.52
N ARG A 7 18.91 -14.46 -10.19
CA ARG A 7 20.06 -14.61 -9.28
C ARG A 7 20.81 -15.91 -9.53
N GLU A 8 20.09 -17.03 -9.57
CA GLU A 8 20.70 -18.35 -9.81
C GLU A 8 21.43 -18.40 -11.17
N ILE A 9 20.82 -17.84 -12.21
CA ILE A 9 21.44 -17.76 -13.55
C ILE A 9 22.73 -16.92 -13.49
N ALA A 10 22.67 -15.73 -12.89
CA ALA A 10 23.80 -14.82 -12.83
C ALA A 10 24.97 -15.40 -12.01
N LEU A 11 24.68 -16.04 -10.87
CA LEU A 11 25.70 -16.73 -10.08
C LEU A 11 26.33 -17.92 -10.84
N ALA A 12 25.51 -18.68 -11.57
CA ALA A 12 26.01 -19.83 -12.36
C ALA A 12 26.97 -19.44 -13.47
N ILE A 13 26.86 -18.23 -14.03
CA ILE A 13 27.82 -17.72 -15.04
C ILE A 13 28.98 -16.94 -14.41
N GLY A 14 29.09 -16.92 -13.07
CA GLY A 14 30.22 -16.31 -12.35
C GLY A 14 30.08 -14.83 -12.05
N GLU A 15 28.88 -14.23 -12.18
CA GLU A 15 28.68 -12.85 -11.77
C GLU A 15 28.76 -12.73 -10.24
N PRO A 16 29.58 -11.83 -9.68
CA PRO A 16 29.73 -11.73 -8.23
C PRO A 16 28.44 -11.21 -7.57
N PRO A 17 28.08 -11.79 -6.41
CA PRO A 17 26.95 -11.28 -5.63
C PRO A 17 27.27 -9.89 -5.07
N ALA A 18 26.24 -9.03 -5.00
CA ALA A 18 26.31 -7.71 -4.40
C ALA A 18 25.33 -7.60 -3.23
N THR A 19 24.20 -6.90 -3.39
CA THR A 19 23.25 -6.61 -2.31
C THR A 19 22.46 -7.85 -1.91
N LYS A 20 22.59 -8.30 -0.66
CA LYS A 20 21.92 -9.49 -0.10
C LYS A 20 22.06 -10.73 -1.02
N GLY A 21 23.22 -10.89 -1.65
CA GLY A 21 23.50 -12.01 -2.52
C GLY A 21 22.91 -11.94 -3.92
N TYR A 22 22.30 -10.83 -4.31
CA TYR A 22 21.80 -10.59 -5.66
C TYR A 22 22.86 -9.89 -6.50
N PRO A 23 23.26 -10.46 -7.66
CA PRO A 23 24.12 -9.80 -8.63
C PRO A 23 23.47 -8.55 -9.24
N PRO A 24 24.25 -7.56 -9.69
CA PRO A 24 23.75 -6.31 -10.29
C PRO A 24 22.84 -6.52 -11.50
N SER A 25 23.11 -7.55 -12.32
CA SER A 25 22.29 -7.86 -13.50
C SER A 25 20.83 -8.18 -13.17
N VAL A 26 20.54 -8.69 -11.96
CA VAL A 26 19.18 -8.98 -11.51
C VAL A 26 18.35 -7.70 -11.42
N PHE A 27 18.93 -6.66 -10.84
CA PHE A 27 18.27 -5.36 -10.71
C PHE A 27 18.05 -4.69 -12.06
N ALA A 28 18.99 -4.82 -13.00
CA ALA A 28 18.86 -4.31 -14.36
C ALA A 28 17.71 -4.98 -15.16
N LYS A 29 17.33 -6.21 -14.81
CA LYS A 29 16.25 -6.94 -15.48
C LYS A 29 14.86 -6.63 -14.95
N LEU A 30 14.72 -6.04 -13.74
CA LEU A 30 13.42 -5.72 -13.15
C LEU A 30 12.67 -4.65 -13.96
N PRO A 31 13.26 -3.51 -14.36
CA PRO A 31 12.61 -2.54 -15.23
C PRO A 31 12.13 -3.15 -16.55
N ALA A 32 12.96 -3.97 -17.22
CA ALA A 32 12.58 -4.62 -18.46
C ALA A 32 11.38 -5.56 -18.34
N LEU A 33 11.19 -6.18 -17.16
CA LEU A 33 9.99 -6.96 -16.86
C LEU A 33 8.76 -6.05 -16.70
N VAL A 34 8.90 -4.96 -15.95
CA VAL A 34 7.79 -4.05 -15.64
C VAL A 34 7.33 -3.30 -16.89
N GLU A 35 8.24 -2.85 -17.73
CA GLU A 35 7.96 -2.11 -18.98
C GLU A 35 7.14 -2.92 -20.01
N ARG A 36 6.97 -4.22 -19.80
CA ARG A 36 6.10 -5.06 -20.66
C ARG A 36 4.62 -4.87 -20.37
N ALA A 37 4.27 -4.24 -19.27
CA ALA A 37 2.91 -3.84 -18.91
C ALA A 37 2.72 -2.35 -19.17
N GLY A 38 1.48 -1.90 -19.25
CA GLY A 38 1.12 -0.51 -19.47
C GLY A 38 0.28 -0.29 -20.73
N ASN A 39 0.25 0.93 -21.20
CA ASN A 39 -0.51 1.32 -22.37
C ASN A 39 0.21 0.90 -23.66
N GLY A 40 -0.55 0.35 -24.61
CA GLY A 40 -0.09 0.09 -25.96
C GLY A 40 0.01 1.36 -26.82
N ILE A 41 0.25 1.18 -28.12
CA ILE A 41 0.19 2.26 -29.10
C ILE A 41 -1.22 2.89 -29.16
N SER A 42 -1.32 4.12 -29.66
CA SER A 42 -2.61 4.79 -29.84
C SER A 42 -3.62 3.92 -30.57
N GLY A 43 -4.80 3.71 -29.97
CA GLY A 43 -5.82 2.79 -30.46
C GLY A 43 -5.59 1.30 -30.12
N GLY A 44 -4.48 0.96 -29.45
CA GLY A 44 -4.20 -0.37 -28.89
C GLY A 44 -4.83 -0.56 -27.50
N GLY A 45 -4.66 -1.76 -26.98
CA GLY A 45 -5.10 -2.09 -25.60
C GLY A 45 -4.10 -1.67 -24.53
N SER A 46 -4.37 -2.06 -23.30
CA SER A 46 -3.47 -1.89 -22.17
C SER A 46 -3.32 -3.20 -21.38
N ILE A 47 -2.22 -3.35 -20.69
CA ILE A 47 -1.94 -4.47 -19.80
C ILE A 47 -1.78 -3.92 -18.39
N THR A 48 -2.67 -4.28 -17.48
CA THR A 48 -2.50 -4.03 -16.05
C THR A 48 -1.80 -5.23 -15.42
N ALA A 49 -0.69 -4.99 -14.74
CA ALA A 49 0.09 -6.03 -14.09
C ALA A 49 0.14 -5.84 -12.57
N PHE A 50 -0.09 -6.94 -11.84
CA PHE A 50 0.12 -7.03 -10.40
C PHE A 50 1.32 -7.92 -10.14
N TYR A 51 2.38 -7.34 -9.58
CA TYR A 51 3.60 -8.04 -9.21
C TYR A 51 3.61 -8.31 -7.70
N THR A 52 3.69 -9.58 -7.32
CA THR A 52 3.79 -9.97 -5.91
C THR A 52 5.25 -10.11 -5.52
N VAL A 53 5.66 -9.40 -4.48
CA VAL A 53 6.98 -9.54 -3.85
C VAL A 53 6.79 -10.08 -2.44
N LEU A 54 7.42 -11.21 -2.15
CA LEU A 54 7.44 -11.81 -0.81
C LEU A 54 8.78 -11.48 -0.16
N THR A 55 8.73 -10.84 0.99
CA THR A 55 9.91 -10.53 1.81
C THR A 55 10.03 -11.50 2.98
N GLU A 56 11.24 -11.83 3.40
CA GLU A 56 11.48 -12.65 4.57
C GLU A 56 11.33 -11.80 5.84
N GLY A 57 10.57 -12.30 6.83
CA GLY A 57 10.49 -11.69 8.15
C GLY A 57 9.96 -10.26 8.18
N ASP A 58 9.06 -9.89 7.25
CA ASP A 58 8.51 -8.53 7.11
C ASP A 58 9.59 -7.45 6.86
N ASP A 59 10.72 -7.85 6.24
CA ASP A 59 11.84 -6.96 5.93
C ASP A 59 11.46 -5.92 4.86
N GLN A 60 11.14 -4.72 5.32
CA GLN A 60 10.81 -3.58 4.45
C GLN A 60 12.01 -3.07 3.63
N GLN A 61 13.24 -3.48 4.00
CA GLN A 61 14.49 -3.12 3.32
C GLN A 61 14.99 -4.22 2.39
N ASP A 62 14.11 -5.18 2.03
CA ASP A 62 14.45 -6.16 0.99
C ASP A 62 14.81 -5.44 -0.31
N PRO A 63 15.99 -5.70 -0.91
CA PRO A 63 16.47 -4.96 -2.07
C PRO A 63 15.62 -5.17 -3.32
N ILE A 64 14.95 -6.33 -3.45
CA ILE A 64 14.03 -6.59 -4.57
C ILE A 64 12.72 -5.84 -4.37
N ALA A 65 12.20 -5.80 -3.14
CA ALA A 65 11.01 -5.01 -2.81
C ALA A 65 11.26 -3.51 -3.02
N ASP A 66 12.42 -3.02 -2.61
CA ASP A 66 12.80 -1.62 -2.78
C ASP A 66 12.99 -1.25 -4.26
N ALA A 67 13.71 -2.06 -5.02
CA ALA A 67 13.86 -1.88 -6.45
C ALA A 67 12.51 -1.92 -7.18
N ALA A 68 11.61 -2.83 -6.80
CA ALA A 68 10.26 -2.91 -7.37
C ALA A 68 9.45 -1.63 -7.06
N ARG A 69 9.47 -1.17 -5.80
CA ARG A 69 8.81 0.09 -5.42
C ARG A 69 9.33 1.29 -6.21
N ALA A 70 10.62 1.32 -6.53
CA ALA A 70 11.23 2.42 -7.28
C ALA A 70 10.71 2.55 -8.72
N ILE A 71 10.31 1.46 -9.36
CA ILE A 71 9.95 1.41 -10.78
C ILE A 71 8.44 1.26 -11.05
N LEU A 72 7.63 0.88 -10.04
CA LEU A 72 6.19 0.67 -10.19
C LEU A 72 5.39 1.96 -9.96
N ASP A 73 4.20 2.07 -10.54
CA ASP A 73 3.28 3.20 -10.39
C ASP A 73 2.64 3.27 -8.99
N GLY A 74 2.79 2.23 -8.20
CA GLY A 74 2.31 2.16 -6.83
C GLY A 74 2.60 0.81 -6.20
N HIS A 75 2.31 0.68 -4.93
CA HIS A 75 2.46 -0.57 -4.19
C HIS A 75 1.41 -0.68 -3.09
N ILE A 76 1.02 -1.90 -2.81
CA ILE A 76 0.12 -2.27 -1.72
C ILE A 76 0.92 -3.11 -0.74
N VAL A 77 1.03 -2.64 0.50
CA VAL A 77 1.73 -3.34 1.59
C VAL A 77 0.72 -4.11 2.42
N LEU A 78 0.99 -5.39 2.63
CA LEU A 78 0.21 -6.22 3.56
C LEU A 78 0.91 -6.26 4.92
N SER A 79 0.15 -6.12 5.99
CA SER A 79 0.63 -6.10 7.38
C SER A 79 0.25 -7.36 8.11
N ARG A 80 1.24 -8.06 8.67
CA ARG A 80 0.99 -9.20 9.57
C ARG A 80 0.24 -8.76 10.83
N THR A 81 0.59 -7.60 11.39
CA THR A 81 -0.07 -7.06 12.59
C THR A 81 -1.57 -6.85 12.38
N LEU A 82 -1.98 -6.37 11.20
CA LEU A 82 -3.41 -6.24 10.85
C LEU A 82 -4.07 -7.62 10.71
N ALA A 83 -3.39 -8.57 10.06
CA ALA A 83 -3.90 -9.94 9.92
C ALA A 83 -4.08 -10.64 11.27
N ASP A 84 -3.10 -10.53 12.16
CA ASP A 84 -3.13 -11.09 13.52
C ASP A 84 -4.26 -10.47 14.37
N ALA A 85 -4.59 -9.20 14.10
CA ALA A 85 -5.73 -8.50 14.71
C ALA A 85 -7.09 -8.85 14.07
N GLY A 86 -7.13 -9.74 13.07
CA GLY A 86 -8.36 -10.09 12.36
C GLY A 86 -8.86 -8.99 11.41
N HIS A 87 -8.04 -8.01 11.07
CA HIS A 87 -8.36 -6.96 10.14
C HIS A 87 -8.08 -7.40 8.70
N TYR A 88 -9.12 -7.65 7.93
CA TYR A 88 -9.03 -8.09 6.53
C TYR A 88 -9.85 -7.19 5.60
N PRO A 89 -9.32 -6.87 4.38
CA PRO A 89 -7.97 -7.22 3.92
C PRO A 89 -6.89 -6.55 4.78
N ALA A 90 -5.78 -7.25 5.00
CA ALA A 90 -4.70 -6.79 5.89
C ALA A 90 -3.80 -5.75 5.18
N ILE A 91 -4.40 -4.74 4.56
CA ILE A 91 -3.72 -3.69 3.79
C ILE A 91 -3.30 -2.55 4.72
N ASP A 92 -2.00 -2.29 4.78
CA ASP A 92 -1.45 -1.12 5.45
C ASP A 92 -1.57 0.10 4.54
N ILE A 93 -2.55 0.94 4.80
CA ILE A 93 -2.79 2.15 4.00
C ILE A 93 -1.76 3.26 4.21
N GLU A 94 -1.01 3.24 5.31
CA GLU A 94 0.06 4.22 5.56
C GLU A 94 1.30 3.91 4.73
N GLN A 95 1.63 2.62 4.59
CA GLN A 95 2.78 2.17 3.82
C GLN A 95 2.47 1.94 2.34
N SER A 96 1.18 1.84 1.97
CA SER A 96 0.75 1.71 0.58
C SER A 96 0.72 3.06 -0.13
N ALA A 97 1.02 3.09 -1.42
CA ALA A 97 1.03 4.33 -2.18
C ALA A 97 0.63 4.12 -3.65
N SER A 98 -0.03 5.14 -4.22
CA SER A 98 -0.21 5.30 -5.67
C SER A 98 0.51 6.58 -6.11
N ARG A 99 1.39 6.49 -7.10
CA ARG A 99 2.10 7.64 -7.67
C ARG A 99 1.29 8.35 -8.74
N VAL A 100 0.33 7.65 -9.32
CA VAL A 100 -0.46 8.13 -10.46
C VAL A 100 -1.88 8.55 -10.08
N MET A 101 -2.27 8.43 -8.81
CA MET A 101 -3.63 8.70 -8.36
C MET A 101 -4.12 10.08 -8.80
N HIS A 102 -3.29 11.10 -8.69
CA HIS A 102 -3.62 12.50 -9.06
C HIS A 102 -3.93 12.68 -10.55
N ASN A 103 -3.51 11.72 -11.41
CA ASN A 103 -3.75 11.75 -12.86
C ASN A 103 -4.98 10.94 -13.28
N VAL A 104 -5.48 10.04 -12.42
CA VAL A 104 -6.49 9.04 -12.82
C VAL A 104 -7.79 9.16 -12.05
N VAL A 105 -7.86 10.03 -11.04
CA VAL A 105 -9.09 10.26 -10.25
C VAL A 105 -9.49 11.74 -10.29
N SER A 106 -10.76 12.04 -9.92
CA SER A 106 -11.20 13.42 -9.76
C SER A 106 -10.49 14.11 -8.58
N ARG A 107 -10.48 15.44 -8.59
CA ARG A 107 -9.90 16.23 -7.51
C ARG A 107 -10.60 15.94 -6.16
N GLU A 108 -11.90 15.80 -6.18
CA GLU A 108 -12.71 15.50 -4.99
C GLU A 108 -12.32 14.15 -4.39
N HIS A 109 -12.17 13.13 -5.24
CA HIS A 109 -11.71 11.81 -4.82
C HIS A 109 -10.30 11.88 -4.22
N PHE A 110 -9.38 12.57 -4.88
CA PHE A 110 -8.01 12.73 -4.40
C PHE A 110 -7.97 13.41 -3.02
N GLU A 111 -8.69 14.52 -2.85
CA GLU A 111 -8.73 15.26 -1.58
C GLU A 111 -9.39 14.44 -0.46
N LEU A 112 -10.46 13.70 -0.76
CA LEU A 112 -11.11 12.81 0.19
C LEU A 112 -10.16 11.71 0.68
N ALA A 113 -9.47 11.04 -0.23
CA ALA A 113 -8.52 9.99 0.11
C ALA A 113 -7.32 10.55 0.91
N ARG A 114 -6.85 11.75 0.56
CA ARG A 114 -5.78 12.44 1.30
C ARG A 114 -6.22 12.77 2.73
N ARG A 115 -7.43 13.29 2.90
CA ARG A 115 -7.99 13.59 4.23
C ARG A 115 -8.18 12.31 5.05
N PHE A 116 -8.76 11.26 4.44
CA PHE A 116 -8.93 9.95 5.09
C PHE A 116 -7.59 9.43 5.66
N ARG A 117 -6.56 9.43 4.81
CA ARG A 117 -5.23 8.97 5.22
C ARG A 117 -4.61 9.84 6.33
N ALA A 118 -4.78 11.16 6.26
CA ALA A 118 -4.26 12.07 7.28
C ALA A 118 -4.91 11.84 8.65
N VAL A 119 -6.24 11.67 8.70
CA VAL A 119 -6.98 11.40 9.93
C VAL A 119 -6.62 10.01 10.48
N TYR A 120 -6.53 9.00 9.61
CA TYR A 120 -6.11 7.66 10.01
C TYR A 120 -4.70 7.67 10.64
N SER A 121 -3.74 8.31 9.97
CA SER A 121 -2.36 8.44 10.48
C SER A 121 -2.31 9.22 11.80
N ARG A 122 -3.16 10.23 11.98
CA ARG A 122 -3.26 10.95 13.25
C ARG A 122 -3.69 10.05 14.39
N TYR A 123 -4.70 9.22 14.16
CA TYR A 123 -5.14 8.22 15.13
C TYR A 123 -4.03 7.22 15.46
N GLN A 124 -3.36 6.66 14.45
CA GLN A 124 -2.29 5.68 14.66
C GLN A 124 -1.15 6.24 15.52
N LYS A 125 -0.77 7.51 15.31
CA LYS A 125 0.27 8.18 16.11
C LYS A 125 -0.16 8.44 17.56
N GLY A 126 -1.46 8.67 17.79
CA GLY A 126 -2.01 8.91 19.13
C GLY A 126 -2.52 7.66 19.85
N ARG A 127 -2.59 6.53 19.15
CA ARG A 127 -3.24 5.31 19.63
C ARG A 127 -2.74 4.84 20.97
N ASP A 128 -1.43 4.85 21.20
CA ASP A 128 -0.85 4.36 22.43
C ASP A 128 -1.24 5.24 23.63
N LEU A 129 -1.29 6.57 23.45
CA LEU A 129 -1.75 7.50 24.49
C LEU A 129 -3.22 7.25 24.86
N VAL A 130 -4.05 6.96 23.85
CA VAL A 130 -5.47 6.64 24.04
C VAL A 130 -5.63 5.31 24.78
N GLN A 131 -4.89 4.28 24.38
CA GLN A 131 -4.98 2.93 24.95
C GLN A 131 -4.56 2.87 26.40
N VAL A 132 -3.51 3.61 26.80
CA VAL A 132 -3.05 3.67 28.20
C VAL A 132 -3.86 4.67 29.04
N GLY A 133 -4.88 5.33 28.48
CA GLY A 133 -5.71 6.32 29.19
C GLY A 133 -4.98 7.62 29.53
N ALA A 134 -3.87 7.92 28.88
CA ALA A 134 -3.07 9.14 29.10
C ALA A 134 -3.53 10.33 28.25
N TYR A 135 -4.42 10.09 27.28
CA TYR A 135 -4.96 11.14 26.43
C TYR A 135 -6.08 11.90 27.15
N VAL A 136 -6.02 13.24 27.12
CA VAL A 136 -7.07 14.11 27.67
C VAL A 136 -7.90 14.66 26.52
N PRO A 137 -9.20 14.34 26.43
CA PRO A 137 -10.08 14.88 25.40
C PRO A 137 -10.07 16.41 25.41
N GLY A 138 -10.06 17.01 24.21
CA GLY A 138 -9.98 18.46 24.02
C GLY A 138 -8.55 19.03 24.00
N SER A 139 -7.52 18.26 24.35
CA SER A 139 -6.12 18.73 24.32
C SER A 139 -5.57 18.84 22.89
N ASP A 140 -6.11 18.05 21.96
CA ASP A 140 -5.72 18.02 20.56
C ASP A 140 -6.96 17.81 19.66
N PRO A 141 -7.54 18.88 19.08
CA PRO A 141 -8.74 18.78 18.26
C PRO A 141 -8.61 17.84 17.04
N GLN A 142 -7.41 17.69 16.49
CA GLN A 142 -7.18 16.79 15.37
C GLN A 142 -7.19 15.32 15.81
N LEU A 143 -6.68 15.03 16.99
CA LEU A 143 -6.73 13.69 17.56
C LEU A 143 -8.14 13.35 18.04
N ASP A 144 -8.88 14.31 18.60
CA ASP A 144 -10.30 14.14 18.95
C ASP A 144 -11.13 13.78 17.71
N GLU A 145 -10.93 14.48 16.60
CA GLU A 145 -11.57 14.13 15.32
C GLU A 145 -11.21 12.71 14.87
N ALA A 146 -9.92 12.37 14.96
CA ALA A 146 -9.44 11.05 14.53
C ALA A 146 -10.00 9.92 15.40
N ILE A 147 -10.13 10.13 16.71
CA ILE A 147 -10.77 9.17 17.64
C ILE A 147 -12.25 8.99 17.30
N ALA A 148 -12.97 10.08 17.05
CA ALA A 148 -14.39 10.04 16.74
C ALA A 148 -14.70 9.31 15.43
N LEU A 149 -13.85 9.46 14.40
CA LEU A 149 -14.01 8.84 13.09
C LEU A 149 -13.45 7.40 13.00
N GLN A 150 -12.60 7.00 13.94
CA GLN A 150 -11.88 5.73 13.89
C GLN A 150 -12.77 4.49 13.68
N PRO A 151 -13.93 4.33 14.39
CA PRO A 151 -14.77 3.14 14.20
C PRO A 151 -15.33 3.04 12.78
N ALA A 152 -15.79 4.16 12.21
CA ALA A 152 -16.34 4.23 10.85
C ALA A 152 -15.26 3.99 9.80
N MET A 153 -14.05 4.56 9.99
CA MET A 153 -12.90 4.34 9.12
C MET A 153 -12.46 2.88 9.13
N THR A 154 -12.40 2.25 10.31
CA THR A 154 -12.05 0.84 10.43
C THR A 154 -13.08 -0.06 9.76
N GLY A 155 -14.38 0.21 9.96
CA GLY A 155 -15.44 -0.53 9.29
C GLY A 155 -15.39 -0.41 7.77
N PHE A 156 -15.02 0.76 7.24
CA PHE A 156 -14.81 0.96 5.80
C PHE A 156 -13.60 0.18 5.25
N LEU A 157 -12.51 0.08 6.03
CA LEU A 157 -11.30 -0.61 5.62
C LEU A 157 -11.41 -2.14 5.70
N GLN A 158 -12.39 -2.65 6.43
CA GLN A 158 -12.65 -4.08 6.55
C GLN A 158 -13.67 -4.53 5.51
N GLN A 159 -13.42 -5.68 4.91
CA GLN A 159 -14.32 -6.29 3.93
C GLN A 159 -14.26 -7.81 4.05
N SER A 160 -15.42 -8.45 4.03
CA SER A 160 -15.49 -9.92 3.98
C SER A 160 -15.00 -10.43 2.63
N MET A 161 -14.40 -11.64 2.62
CA MET A 161 -14.01 -12.32 1.38
C MET A 161 -15.20 -12.66 0.46
N PHE A 162 -16.42 -12.63 0.99
CA PHE A 162 -17.66 -12.91 0.26
C PHE A 162 -18.39 -11.61 -0.16
N GLU A 163 -17.86 -10.46 0.16
CA GLU A 163 -18.40 -9.15 -0.16
C GLU A 163 -17.72 -8.59 -1.41
N SER A 164 -18.53 -8.08 -2.33
CA SER A 164 -18.03 -7.33 -3.49
C SER A 164 -18.42 -5.87 -3.38
N SER A 165 -17.53 -4.98 -3.80
CA SER A 165 -17.79 -3.54 -3.83
C SER A 165 -17.34 -2.94 -5.15
N SER A 166 -18.22 -2.11 -5.75
CA SER A 166 -17.83 -1.31 -6.92
C SER A 166 -16.98 -0.10 -6.49
N MET A 167 -16.31 0.53 -7.47
CA MET A 167 -15.57 1.78 -7.22
C MET A 167 -16.49 2.88 -6.67
N GLU A 168 -17.71 3.00 -7.20
CA GLU A 168 -18.70 3.98 -6.76
C GLU A 168 -19.14 3.74 -5.31
N GLN A 169 -19.42 2.48 -4.96
CA GLN A 169 -19.75 2.09 -3.58
C GLN A 169 -18.59 2.38 -2.63
N SER A 170 -17.35 2.11 -3.05
CA SER A 170 -16.17 2.38 -2.25
C SER A 170 -15.95 3.88 -2.02
N LEU A 171 -16.18 4.72 -3.04
CA LEU A 171 -16.11 6.18 -2.90
C LEU A 171 -17.19 6.72 -1.96
N THR A 172 -18.42 6.24 -2.11
CA THR A 172 -19.54 6.61 -1.23
C THR A 172 -19.26 6.18 0.21
N GLY A 173 -18.82 4.94 0.42
CA GLY A 173 -18.45 4.42 1.74
C GLY A 173 -17.32 5.21 2.41
N MET A 174 -16.29 5.57 1.64
CA MET A 174 -15.20 6.40 2.15
C MET A 174 -15.70 7.79 2.56
N ALA A 175 -16.59 8.42 1.76
CA ALA A 175 -17.18 9.71 2.09
C ALA A 175 -18.03 9.63 3.35
N GLN A 176 -18.84 8.57 3.50
CA GLN A 176 -19.66 8.34 4.71
C GLN A 176 -18.79 8.13 5.95
N ALA A 177 -17.71 7.35 5.85
CA ALA A 177 -16.78 7.12 6.96
C ALA A 177 -16.09 8.40 7.45
N MET A 178 -16.03 9.45 6.61
CA MET A 178 -15.43 10.75 6.93
C MET A 178 -16.45 11.81 7.37
N GLN A 179 -17.72 11.45 7.49
CA GLN A 179 -18.76 12.33 8.06
C GLN A 179 -18.87 12.05 9.56
N ARG A 180 -18.87 13.12 10.37
CA ARG A 180 -19.26 13.01 11.78
C ARG A 180 -20.75 12.68 11.82
N GLY A 181 -21.11 11.58 12.48
CA GLY A 181 -22.48 11.28 12.82
C GLY A 181 -23.10 12.37 13.73
#